data_3f67e560b51352363892df149f425ff1
#
_entry.id   3f67e560b51352363892df149f425ff1
#
_cell.length_a   1.000
_cell.length_b   1.000
_cell.length_c   1.000
_cell.angle_alpha   90.00
_cell.angle_beta   90.00
_cell.angle_gamma   90.00
#
_symmetry.space_group_name_H-M   'P 1'
#
loop_
_entity.id
_entity.type
_entity.pdbx_description
1 polymer ?
#
loop_
_entity_poly.entity_id
_entity_poly.type
_entity_poly.pdbx_seq_one_letter_code
_entity_poly.pdbx_strand_id
1 'polypeptide(L)'
;MKANVKWDRDLSFTGVTDSGYKTVMDGSGNAVSPMESVLLSVGACSSVDMVEILKKGRYNLVHCECELSAERAQSAPKVFTKIHAHYIVKGEGLTDKAVARAVSLSAEKYCSVIMMLKESVEILTSYTIQAEE
;
A
#
# COMPACT_ATOMS: atom_id res chain seq x y z
N MET A 1 -0.21 16.74 -12.42
CA MET A 1 0.72 16.13 -11.44
C MET A 1 2.10 16.01 -12.05
N LYS A 2 3.12 16.47 -11.35
CA LYS A 2 4.50 16.44 -11.84
C LYS A 2 5.44 16.04 -10.72
N ALA A 3 6.58 15.47 -11.09
CA ALA A 3 7.62 15.09 -10.14
C ALA A 3 8.98 15.18 -10.82
N ASN A 4 10.02 15.30 -10.01
CA ASN A 4 11.39 15.34 -10.47
C ASN A 4 12.21 14.39 -9.61
N VAL A 5 13.07 13.59 -10.23
CA VAL A 5 13.98 12.69 -9.53
C VAL A 5 15.40 13.06 -9.93
N LYS A 6 16.22 13.36 -8.94
CA LYS A 6 17.58 13.82 -9.14
C LYS A 6 18.59 12.86 -8.48
N TRP A 7 19.61 12.49 -9.23
CA TRP A 7 20.70 11.66 -8.72
C TRP A 7 21.56 12.46 -7.73
N ASP A 8 21.80 11.89 -6.56
CA ASP A 8 22.64 12.51 -5.53
C ASP A 8 24.06 11.96 -5.56
N ARG A 9 24.18 10.66 -5.37
CA ARG A 9 25.45 9.92 -5.40
C ARG A 9 25.15 8.43 -5.49
N ASP A 10 26.10 7.65 -5.97
CA ASP A 10 26.00 6.19 -6.05
C ASP A 10 24.67 5.76 -6.70
N LEU A 11 23.79 5.11 -5.96
CA LEU A 11 22.44 4.73 -6.43
C LEU A 11 21.35 5.44 -5.63
N SER A 12 21.69 6.57 -5.01
CA SER A 12 20.80 7.38 -4.20
C SER A 12 20.19 8.52 -5.01
N PHE A 13 18.90 8.70 -4.87
CA PHE A 13 18.12 9.71 -5.60
C PHE A 13 17.19 10.44 -4.65
N THR A 14 16.97 11.72 -4.91
CA THR A 14 15.95 12.51 -4.22
C THR A 14 14.82 12.81 -5.18
N GLY A 15 13.61 12.45 -4.79
CA GLY A 15 12.40 12.77 -5.53
C GLY A 15 11.69 13.96 -4.90
N VAL A 16 11.14 14.82 -5.73
CA VAL A 16 10.33 15.97 -5.29
C VAL A 16 9.06 16.01 -6.12
N THR A 17 7.92 16.07 -5.45
CA THR A 17 6.64 16.23 -6.12
C THR A 17 6.32 17.69 -6.32
N ASP A 18 5.43 18.02 -7.25
CA ASP A 18 5.00 19.41 -7.47
C ASP A 18 4.21 19.97 -6.27
N SER A 19 3.79 19.11 -5.34
CA SER A 19 3.22 19.52 -4.06
C SER A 19 4.28 19.90 -3.02
N GLY A 20 5.56 19.75 -3.34
CA GLY A 20 6.68 20.20 -2.51
C GLY A 20 7.26 19.16 -1.55
N TYR A 21 6.78 17.93 -1.58
CA TYR A 21 7.28 16.87 -0.70
C TYR A 21 8.48 16.16 -1.31
N LYS A 22 9.42 15.81 -0.44
CA LYS A 22 10.65 15.12 -0.83
C LYS A 22 10.70 13.71 -0.29
N THR A 23 11.31 12.80 -1.04
CA THR A 23 11.61 11.47 -0.58
C THR A 23 12.95 11.02 -1.15
N VAL A 24 13.66 10.19 -0.40
CA VAL A 24 14.94 9.63 -0.83
C VAL A 24 14.75 8.14 -1.11
N MET A 25 15.26 7.69 -2.24
CA MET A 25 15.29 6.27 -2.59
C MET A 25 16.70 5.87 -2.93
N ASP A 26 17.07 4.64 -2.60
CA ASP A 26 18.43 4.13 -2.83
C ASP A 26 18.40 2.70 -3.30
N GLY A 27 19.01 2.46 -4.45
CA GLY A 27 19.08 1.11 -5.05
C GLY A 27 20.13 0.22 -4.39
N SER A 28 20.97 0.75 -3.49
CA SER A 28 22.03 -0.02 -2.82
C SER A 28 21.75 -0.36 -1.36
N GLY A 29 20.54 -0.05 -0.87
CA GLY A 29 20.08 -0.50 0.44
C GLY A 29 20.27 0.49 1.60
N ASN A 30 20.68 1.73 1.31
CA ASN A 30 20.84 2.76 2.36
C ASN A 30 19.58 3.55 2.64
N ALA A 31 18.55 3.35 1.85
CA ALA A 31 17.21 3.92 2.03
C ALA A 31 16.22 3.01 1.32
N VAL A 32 14.93 3.35 1.36
CA VAL A 32 13.92 2.56 0.66
C VAL A 32 14.25 2.47 -0.83
N SER A 33 14.17 1.27 -1.40
CA SER A 33 14.40 1.09 -2.83
C SER A 33 13.18 1.51 -3.63
N PRO A 34 13.33 1.77 -4.94
CA PRO A 34 12.18 2.06 -5.79
C PRO A 34 11.12 0.97 -5.76
N MET A 35 11.50 -0.31 -5.79
CA MET A 35 10.55 -1.42 -5.74
C MET A 35 9.86 -1.51 -4.38
N GLU A 36 10.60 -1.29 -3.30
CA GLU A 36 10.00 -1.21 -1.97
C GLU A 36 8.99 -0.05 -1.88
N SER A 37 9.27 1.06 -2.53
CA SER A 37 8.36 2.21 -2.58
C SER A 37 7.04 1.85 -3.27
N VAL A 38 7.09 1.06 -4.33
CA VAL A 38 5.88 0.56 -5.00
C VAL A 38 5.08 -0.32 -4.03
N LEU A 39 5.75 -1.23 -3.32
CA LEU A 39 5.10 -2.10 -2.35
C LEU A 39 4.43 -1.30 -1.23
N LEU A 40 5.15 -0.33 -0.66
CA LEU A 40 4.60 0.58 0.35
C LEU A 40 3.38 1.33 -0.17
N SER A 41 3.41 1.73 -1.45
CA SER A 41 2.30 2.45 -2.07
C SER A 41 1.05 1.59 -2.20
N VAL A 42 1.21 0.29 -2.45
CA VAL A 42 0.06 -0.65 -2.44
C VAL A 42 -0.61 -0.62 -1.07
N GLY A 43 0.17 -0.73 -0.01
CA GLY A 43 -0.36 -0.72 1.35
C GLY A 43 -1.00 0.60 1.73
N ALA A 44 -0.31 1.71 1.48
CA ALA A 44 -0.79 3.04 1.86
C ALA A 44 -2.04 3.45 1.08
N CYS A 45 -2.03 3.27 -0.24
CA CYS A 45 -3.15 3.68 -1.09
C CYS A 45 -4.42 2.88 -0.75
N SER A 46 -4.29 1.58 -0.58
CA SER A 46 -5.45 0.75 -0.23
C SER A 46 -5.94 1.02 1.19
N SER A 47 -5.02 1.33 2.12
CA SER A 47 -5.38 1.66 3.50
C SER A 47 -6.12 2.99 3.62
N VAL A 48 -5.81 3.96 2.75
CA VAL A 48 -6.59 5.22 2.69
C VAL A 48 -8.06 4.89 2.43
N ASP A 49 -8.33 4.02 1.47
CA ASP A 49 -9.72 3.60 1.17
C ASP A 49 -10.37 2.89 2.34
N MET A 50 -9.63 1.99 2.99
CA MET A 50 -10.11 1.27 4.18
C MET A 50 -10.57 2.25 5.26
N VAL A 51 -9.72 3.22 5.58
CA VAL A 51 -10.02 4.23 6.61
C VAL A 51 -11.24 5.05 6.21
N GLU A 52 -11.29 5.53 4.97
CA GLU A 52 -12.41 6.34 4.50
C GLU A 52 -13.73 5.58 4.50
N ILE A 53 -13.73 4.36 4.00
CA ILE A 53 -14.95 3.53 3.91
C ILE A 53 -15.48 3.22 5.31
N LEU A 54 -14.61 2.81 6.22
CA LEU A 54 -15.02 2.48 7.58
C LEU A 54 -15.49 3.70 8.35
N LYS A 55 -14.85 4.86 8.16
CA LYS A 55 -15.32 6.11 8.78
C LYS A 55 -16.68 6.55 8.25
N LYS A 56 -16.91 6.43 6.95
CA LYS A 56 -18.21 6.72 6.34
C LYS A 56 -19.30 5.78 6.85
N GLY A 57 -18.93 4.55 7.19
CA GLY A 57 -19.83 3.58 7.82
C GLY A 57 -20.10 3.89 9.29
N ARG A 58 -19.54 4.97 9.81
CA ARG A 58 -19.69 5.44 11.20
C ARG A 58 -19.06 4.52 12.25
N TYR A 59 -18.09 3.73 11.85
CA TYR A 59 -17.31 2.94 12.78
C TYR A 59 -16.23 3.82 13.40
N ASN A 60 -16.01 3.67 14.70
CA ASN A 60 -14.95 4.39 15.40
C ASN A 60 -13.64 3.64 15.20
N LEU A 61 -13.00 3.88 14.06
CA LEU A 61 -11.74 3.23 13.73
C LEU A 61 -10.61 3.79 14.58
N VAL A 62 -9.91 2.92 15.29
CA VAL A 62 -8.81 3.28 16.20
C VAL A 62 -7.46 2.97 15.58
N HIS A 63 -7.37 1.91 14.78
CA HIS A 63 -6.10 1.48 14.18
C HIS A 63 -6.35 0.83 12.82
N CYS A 64 -5.45 1.10 11.89
CA CYS A 64 -5.42 0.43 10.60
C CYS A 64 -3.97 0.28 10.17
N GLU A 65 -3.60 -0.94 9.88
CA GLU A 65 -2.24 -1.28 9.47
C GLU A 65 -2.31 -2.27 8.31
N CYS A 66 -1.32 -2.24 7.45
CA CYS A 66 -1.23 -3.19 6.35
C CYS A 66 0.15 -3.86 6.38
N GLU A 67 0.15 -5.17 6.54
CA GLU A 67 1.34 -5.98 6.41
C GLU A 67 1.42 -6.49 4.98
N LEU A 68 2.56 -6.29 4.34
CA LEU A 68 2.75 -6.61 2.93
C LEU A 68 3.83 -7.67 2.77
N SER A 69 3.57 -8.62 1.90
CA SER A 69 4.58 -9.55 1.44
C SER A 69 4.49 -9.66 -0.08
N ALA A 70 5.61 -9.92 -0.73
CA ALA A 70 5.64 -9.93 -2.18
C ALA A 70 6.63 -10.97 -2.69
N GLU A 71 6.34 -11.50 -3.87
CA GLU A 71 7.24 -12.34 -4.64
C GLU A 71 7.60 -11.60 -5.93
N ARG A 72 8.85 -11.74 -6.34
CA ARG A 72 9.38 -11.12 -7.55
C ARG A 72 9.85 -12.19 -8.54
N ALA A 73 9.86 -11.85 -9.82
CA ALA A 73 10.41 -12.71 -10.84
C ALA A 73 11.88 -13.04 -10.53
N GLN A 74 12.31 -14.25 -10.83
CA GLN A 74 13.67 -14.71 -10.53
C GLN A 74 14.70 -14.15 -11.50
N SER A 75 14.29 -13.84 -12.73
CA SER A 75 15.17 -13.25 -13.73
C SER A 75 14.88 -11.76 -13.93
N ALA A 76 15.88 -11.01 -14.38
CA ALA A 76 15.74 -9.58 -14.65
C ALA A 76 14.84 -9.33 -15.88
N PRO A 77 14.00 -8.31 -15.85
CA PRO A 77 13.75 -7.42 -14.71
C PRO A 77 12.91 -8.12 -13.66
N LYS A 78 13.32 -8.00 -12.41
CA LYS A 78 12.66 -8.69 -11.29
C LYS A 78 11.39 -7.96 -10.87
N VAL A 79 10.37 -8.05 -11.70
CA VAL A 79 9.06 -7.44 -11.44
C VAL A 79 8.33 -8.17 -10.33
N PHE A 80 7.38 -7.52 -9.68
CA PHE A 80 6.48 -8.21 -8.75
C PHE A 80 5.61 -9.19 -9.53
N THR A 81 5.48 -10.41 -9.01
CA THR A 81 4.58 -11.44 -9.55
C THR A 81 3.37 -11.64 -8.64
N LYS A 82 3.55 -11.44 -7.34
CA LYS A 82 2.48 -11.62 -6.35
C LYS A 82 2.71 -10.62 -5.21
N ILE A 83 1.62 -10.00 -4.76
CA ILE A 83 1.62 -9.14 -3.56
C ILE A 83 0.45 -9.57 -2.70
N HIS A 84 0.71 -9.79 -1.41
CA HIS A 84 -0.31 -10.07 -0.41
C HIS A 84 -0.38 -8.89 0.55
N ALA A 85 -1.55 -8.28 0.65
CA ALA A 85 -1.83 -7.19 1.57
C ALA A 85 -2.76 -7.71 2.67
N HIS A 86 -2.27 -7.75 3.89
CA HIS A 86 -3.04 -8.18 5.05
C HIS A 86 -3.33 -6.97 5.93
N TYR A 87 -4.60 -6.63 6.09
CA TYR A 87 -5.03 -5.46 6.88
C TYR A 87 -5.35 -5.87 8.30
N ILE A 88 -4.86 -5.08 9.25
CA ILE A 88 -5.14 -5.25 10.67
C ILE A 88 -5.90 -4.01 11.10
N VAL A 89 -7.15 -4.18 11.51
CA VAL A 89 -8.02 -3.06 11.91
C VAL A 89 -8.53 -3.25 13.32
N LYS A 90 -8.72 -2.12 14.01
CA LYS A 90 -9.26 -2.09 15.37
C LYS A 90 -10.22 -0.91 15.45
N GLY A 91 -11.37 -1.13 16.09
CA GLY A 91 -12.37 -0.08 16.27
C GLY A 91 -13.63 -0.61 16.89
N GLU A 92 -14.44 0.29 17.44
CA GLU A 92 -15.70 -0.08 18.06
C GLU A 92 -16.72 -0.55 17.02
N GLY A 93 -17.34 -1.67 17.29
CA GLY A 93 -18.45 -2.19 16.48
C GLY A 93 -18.07 -2.69 15.11
N LEU A 94 -16.78 -2.82 14.79
CA LEU A 94 -16.33 -3.35 13.50
C LEU A 94 -16.85 -4.76 13.31
N THR A 95 -17.55 -5.00 12.21
CA THR A 95 -18.08 -6.31 11.87
C THR A 95 -17.26 -6.92 10.75
N ASP A 96 -17.26 -8.24 10.70
CA ASP A 96 -16.62 -8.99 9.64
C ASP A 96 -17.11 -8.53 8.25
N LYS A 97 -18.42 -8.37 8.13
CA LYS A 97 -19.05 -7.92 6.89
C LYS A 97 -18.58 -6.53 6.46
N ALA A 98 -18.48 -5.59 7.39
CA ALA A 98 -18.06 -4.22 7.10
C ALA A 98 -16.60 -4.18 6.65
N VAL A 99 -15.72 -4.90 7.34
CA VAL A 99 -14.30 -4.94 7.00
C VAL A 99 -14.07 -5.66 5.67
N ALA A 100 -14.73 -6.81 5.46
CA ALA A 100 -14.66 -7.53 4.20
C ALA A 100 -15.08 -6.65 3.02
N ARG A 101 -16.15 -5.88 3.20
CA ARG A 101 -16.64 -4.96 2.17
C ARG A 101 -15.63 -3.85 1.89
N ALA A 102 -15.03 -3.29 2.93
CA ALA A 102 -14.02 -2.23 2.76
C ALA A 102 -12.80 -2.74 2.00
N VAL A 103 -12.30 -3.92 2.35
CA VAL A 103 -11.17 -4.57 1.66
C VAL A 103 -11.50 -4.81 0.19
N SER A 104 -12.66 -5.39 -0.07
CA SER A 104 -13.11 -5.71 -1.42
C SER A 104 -13.26 -4.44 -2.29
N LEU A 105 -13.89 -3.40 -1.76
CA LEU A 105 -14.06 -2.14 -2.49
C LEU A 105 -12.72 -1.47 -2.81
N SER A 106 -11.79 -1.48 -1.86
CA SER A 106 -10.47 -0.92 -2.09
C SER A 106 -9.74 -1.68 -3.18
N ALA A 107 -9.64 -3.00 -3.04
CA ALA A 107 -8.84 -3.84 -3.95
C ALA A 107 -9.45 -3.95 -5.35
N GLU A 108 -10.78 -3.93 -5.48
CA GLU A 108 -11.46 -4.18 -6.74
C GLU A 108 -11.91 -2.91 -7.46
N LYS A 109 -11.97 -1.78 -6.77
CA LYS A 109 -12.59 -0.59 -7.35
C LYS A 109 -11.86 0.72 -7.09
N TYR A 110 -11.39 0.98 -5.88
CA TYR A 110 -10.97 2.32 -5.49
C TYR A 110 -9.46 2.54 -5.41
N CYS A 111 -8.66 1.53 -5.07
CA CYS A 111 -7.21 1.73 -4.94
C CYS A 111 -6.56 1.87 -6.31
N SER A 112 -6.14 3.10 -6.64
CA SER A 112 -5.51 3.40 -7.93
C SER A 112 -4.27 2.55 -8.17
N VAL A 113 -3.45 2.35 -7.14
CA VAL A 113 -2.21 1.57 -7.27
C VAL A 113 -2.52 0.11 -7.56
N ILE A 114 -3.44 -0.51 -6.80
CA ILE A 114 -3.83 -1.90 -7.05
C ILE A 114 -4.47 -2.03 -8.44
N MET A 115 -5.34 -1.09 -8.82
CA MET A 115 -6.00 -1.14 -10.13
C MET A 115 -5.00 -1.12 -11.29
N MET A 116 -3.90 -0.37 -11.15
CA MET A 116 -2.85 -0.35 -12.17
C MET A 116 -2.03 -1.64 -12.20
N LEU A 117 -1.75 -2.22 -11.04
CA LEU A 117 -0.86 -3.37 -10.91
C LEU A 117 -1.53 -4.71 -11.15
N LYS A 118 -2.81 -4.84 -10.84
CA LYS A 118 -3.49 -6.14 -10.77
C LYS A 118 -3.56 -6.91 -12.09
N GLU A 119 -3.36 -6.25 -13.21
CA GLU A 119 -3.34 -6.92 -14.52
C GLU A 119 -2.05 -7.71 -14.74
N SER A 120 -0.96 -7.31 -14.09
CA SER A 120 0.35 -7.94 -14.23
C SER A 120 0.81 -8.65 -12.97
N VAL A 121 0.23 -8.32 -11.83
CA VAL A 121 0.62 -8.82 -10.52
C VAL A 121 -0.59 -9.46 -9.86
N GLU A 122 -0.42 -10.67 -9.33
CA GLU A 122 -1.47 -11.30 -8.53
C GLU A 122 -1.56 -10.59 -7.18
N ILE A 123 -2.69 -9.95 -6.92
CA ILE A 123 -2.94 -9.21 -5.67
C ILE A 123 -3.88 -10.04 -4.79
N LEU A 124 -3.40 -10.42 -3.62
CA LEU A 124 -4.18 -11.16 -2.62
C LEU A 124 -4.39 -10.25 -1.41
N THR A 125 -5.59 -10.32 -0.84
CA THR A 125 -5.94 -9.54 0.33
C THR A 125 -6.49 -10.44 1.43
N SER A 126 -6.27 -10.02 2.68
CA SER A 126 -6.85 -10.65 3.86
C SER A 126 -6.91 -9.61 4.96
N TYR A 127 -7.56 -9.94 6.07
CA TYR A 127 -7.66 -8.99 7.18
C TYR A 127 -7.84 -9.70 8.52
N THR A 128 -7.52 -8.97 9.57
CA THR A 128 -7.77 -9.36 10.96
C THR A 128 -8.43 -8.18 11.66
N ILE A 129 -9.48 -8.43 12.40
CA ILE A 129 -10.08 -7.45 13.29
C ILE A 129 -9.53 -7.72 14.68
N GLN A 130 -8.75 -6.76 15.22
CA GLN A 130 -8.21 -6.89 16.57
C GLN A 130 -9.28 -6.62 17.60
N ALA A 131 -9.28 -7.42 18.66
CA ALA A 131 -10.17 -7.21 19.77
C ALA A 131 -9.82 -5.91 20.50
N GLU A 132 -10.84 -5.22 20.98
CA GLU A 132 -10.65 -4.07 21.86
C GLU A 132 -10.25 -4.57 23.25
N GLU A 133 -9.30 -3.86 23.86
CA GLU A 133 -8.90 -4.11 25.24
C GLU A 133 -9.55 -3.13 26.19
#